data_1f3dc56064806e53169c789defeccf06
#
_entry.id   1f3dc56064806e53169c789defeccf06
#
_cell.length_a   1.000
_cell.length_b   1.000
_cell.length_c   1.000
_cell.angle_alpha   90.00
_cell.angle_beta   90.00
_cell.angle_gamma   90.00
#
_symmetry.space_group_name_H-M   'P 1'
#
loop_
_entity.id
_entity.type
_entity.pdbx_description
1 polymer ?
#
loop_
_entity_poly.entity_id
_entity_poly.type
_entity_poly.pdbx_seq_one_letter_code
_entity_poly.pdbx_strand_id
1 'polypeptide(L)' 'MSQNLYKYEDSSITASIDLVNGLYEVSIDNVVQGCFKEMSDAAKYTSAEILKAMIEDAKCRDLVK' A
#
# COMPACT_ATOMS: atom_id res chain seq x y z
N MET A 1 -1.84 -15.48 14.36
CA MET A 1 -2.87 -14.43 14.21
C MET A 1 -2.26 -13.19 13.55
N SER A 2 -3.02 -12.51 12.70
CA SER A 2 -2.57 -11.28 12.08
C SER A 2 -3.15 -10.07 12.80
N GLN A 3 -2.43 -8.95 12.76
CA GLN A 3 -2.87 -7.70 13.35
C GLN A 3 -2.70 -6.60 12.32
N ASN A 4 -3.78 -5.89 12.01
CA ASN A 4 -3.69 -4.76 11.09
C ASN A 4 -3.04 -3.57 11.80
N LEU A 5 -1.95 -3.07 11.24
CA LEU A 5 -1.20 -1.95 11.80
C LEU A 5 -1.47 -0.65 11.07
N TYR A 6 -1.83 -0.72 9.80
CA TYR A 6 -2.05 0.46 8.97
C TYR A 6 -3.00 0.11 7.84
N LYS A 7 -3.89 1.01 7.53
CA LYS A 7 -4.79 0.87 6.38
C LYS A 7 -5.00 2.24 5.74
N TYR A 8 -4.85 2.27 4.42
CA TYR A 8 -5.12 3.46 3.62
C TYR A 8 -6.10 3.07 2.51
N GLU A 9 -7.09 3.92 2.29
CA GLU A 9 -8.12 3.64 1.30
C GLU A 9 -8.59 4.92 0.64
N ASP A 10 -8.53 4.97 -0.67
CA ASP A 10 -9.13 6.06 -1.43
C ASP A 10 -9.68 5.51 -2.75
N SER A 11 -10.09 6.40 -3.67
CA SER A 11 -10.70 5.99 -4.94
C SER A 11 -9.73 5.30 -5.90
N SER A 12 -8.43 5.50 -5.71
CA SER A 12 -7.42 4.96 -6.62
C SER A 12 -6.73 3.71 -6.08
N ILE A 13 -6.65 3.53 -4.76
CA ILE A 13 -5.89 2.43 -4.18
C ILE A 13 -6.35 2.11 -2.76
N THR A 14 -6.24 0.85 -2.40
CA THR A 14 -6.37 0.39 -1.02
C THR A 14 -5.06 -0.27 -0.64
N ALA A 15 -4.48 0.12 0.50
CA ALA A 15 -3.22 -0.43 0.98
C ALA A 15 -3.33 -0.78 2.45
N SER A 16 -2.66 -1.84 2.86
CA SER A 16 -2.64 -2.22 4.27
C SER A 16 -1.32 -2.86 4.64
N ILE A 17 -0.96 -2.73 5.91
CA ILE A 17 0.20 -3.38 6.50
C ILE A 17 -0.29 -4.18 7.70
N ASP A 18 -0.06 -5.48 7.68
CA ASP A 18 -0.45 -6.38 8.76
C ASP A 18 0.77 -7.04 9.37
N LEU A 19 0.73 -7.23 10.68
CA LEU A 19 1.76 -8.01 11.38
C LEU A 19 1.32 -9.48 11.37
N VAL A 20 2.09 -10.31 10.66
CA VAL A 20 1.80 -11.73 10.50
C VAL A 20 3.06 -12.53 10.79
N ASN A 21 3.03 -13.34 11.85
CA ASN A 21 4.16 -14.21 12.22
C ASN A 21 5.48 -13.44 12.36
N GLY A 22 5.42 -12.24 12.95
CA GLY A 22 6.60 -11.42 13.17
C GLY A 22 7.10 -10.66 11.94
N LEU A 23 6.38 -10.73 10.83
CA LEU A 23 6.72 -10.01 9.61
C LEU A 23 5.63 -9.00 9.27
N TYR A 24 6.03 -7.95 8.56
CA TYR A 24 5.09 -6.90 8.12
C TYR A 24 4.66 -7.20 6.69
N GLU A 25 3.43 -7.64 6.56
CA GLU A 25 2.87 -8.02 5.25
C GLU A 25 2.16 -6.82 4.63
N VAL A 26 2.56 -6.46 3.41
CA VAL A 26 1.96 -5.36 2.66
C VAL A 26 1.00 -5.91 1.63
N SER A 27 -0.23 -5.39 1.62
CA SER A 27 -1.24 -5.74 0.62
C SER A 27 -1.69 -4.49 -0.11
N ILE A 28 -1.85 -4.60 -1.43
CA ILE A 28 -2.35 -3.52 -2.28
C ILE A 28 -3.56 -4.07 -3.02
N ASP A 29 -4.70 -3.38 -2.88
CA ASP A 29 -5.98 -3.80 -3.48
C ASP A 29 -6.32 -5.25 -3.13
N ASN A 30 -6.04 -5.62 -1.87
CA ASN A 30 -6.28 -6.96 -1.30
C ASN A 30 -5.37 -8.04 -1.89
N VAL A 31 -4.28 -7.67 -2.55
CA VAL A 31 -3.29 -8.61 -3.08
C VAL A 31 -1.98 -8.42 -2.30
N VAL A 32 -1.49 -9.49 -1.69
CA VAL A 32 -0.25 -9.45 -0.92
C VAL A 32 0.92 -9.18 -1.85
N GLN A 33 1.70 -8.13 -1.54
CA GLN A 33 2.86 -7.74 -2.33
C GLN A 33 4.15 -8.35 -1.80
N GLY A 34 4.23 -8.52 -0.48
CA GLY A 34 5.41 -9.11 0.13
C GLY A 34 5.41 -8.93 1.64
N CYS A 35 6.41 -9.52 2.27
CA CYS A 35 6.59 -9.45 3.71
C CYS A 35 7.95 -8.82 4.01
N PHE A 36 8.00 -7.94 5.01
CA PHE A 36 9.20 -7.20 5.38
C PHE A 36 9.53 -7.47 6.84
N LYS A 37 10.82 -7.51 7.16
CA LYS A 37 11.26 -7.71 8.53
C LYS A 37 11.16 -6.44 9.36
N GLU A 38 11.16 -5.28 8.70
CA GLU A 38 11.15 -3.98 9.37
C GLU A 38 9.95 -3.17 8.93
N MET A 39 9.30 -2.49 9.88
CA MET A 39 8.16 -1.64 9.58
C MET A 39 8.56 -0.48 8.66
N SER A 40 9.77 0.05 8.83
CA SER A 40 10.24 1.15 7.98
C SER A 40 10.29 0.75 6.49
N ASP A 41 10.69 -0.49 6.20
CA ASP A 41 10.73 -0.97 4.82
C ASP A 41 9.32 -1.17 4.27
N ALA A 42 8.43 -1.73 5.08
CA ALA A 42 7.03 -1.90 4.69
C ALA A 42 6.37 -0.55 4.42
N ALA A 43 6.64 0.44 5.27
CA ALA A 43 6.10 1.79 5.11
C ALA A 43 6.61 2.47 3.84
N LYS A 44 7.89 2.32 3.53
CA LYS A 44 8.47 2.86 2.31
C LYS A 44 7.82 2.27 1.07
N TYR A 45 7.67 0.95 1.05
CA TYR A 45 7.03 0.28 -0.07
C TYR A 45 5.60 0.75 -0.24
N THR A 46 4.84 0.78 0.85
CA THR A 46 3.43 1.17 0.82
C THR A 46 3.28 2.63 0.36
N SER A 47 4.09 3.54 0.90
CA SER A 47 4.05 4.95 0.51
C SER A 47 4.36 5.13 -0.97
N ALA A 48 5.34 4.41 -1.49
CA ALA A 48 5.73 4.49 -2.90
C ALA A 48 4.57 4.05 -3.80
N GLU A 49 3.87 2.98 -3.42
CA GLU A 49 2.73 2.48 -4.19
C GLU A 49 1.55 3.44 -4.15
N ILE A 50 1.28 4.06 -3.01
CA ILE A 50 0.23 5.05 -2.88
C ILE A 50 0.53 6.27 -3.76
N LEU A 51 1.75 6.77 -3.70
CA LEU A 51 2.17 7.92 -4.51
C LEU A 51 2.09 7.61 -6.00
N LYS A 52 2.51 6.42 -6.38
CA LYS A 52 2.44 5.98 -7.78
C LYS A 52 1.00 5.97 -8.27
N ALA A 53 0.07 5.46 -7.47
CA ALA A 53 -1.34 5.42 -7.81
C ALA A 53 -1.92 6.83 -7.96
N MET A 54 -1.52 7.75 -7.07
CA MET A 54 -1.94 9.14 -7.15
C MET A 54 -1.45 9.83 -8.42
N ILE A 55 -0.20 9.59 -8.80
CA ILE A 55 0.38 10.16 -10.02
C ILE A 55 -0.34 9.63 -11.25
N GLU A 56 -0.63 8.34 -11.28
CA GLU A 56 -1.35 7.74 -12.41
C GLU A 56 -2.77 8.28 -12.53
N ASP A 57 -3.45 8.47 -11.40
CA ASP A 57 -4.79 9.04 -11.37
C ASP A 57 -4.78 10.49 -11.89
N ALA A 58 -3.80 11.28 -11.48
CA ALA A 58 -3.65 12.65 -11.93
C ALA A 58 -3.39 12.72 -13.44
N LYS A 59 -2.56 11.82 -13.96
CA LYS A 59 -2.30 11.76 -15.40
C LYS A 59 -3.56 11.42 -16.19
N CYS A 60 -4.37 10.50 -15.68
CA CYS A 60 -5.62 10.15 -16.32
C CYS A 60 -6.57 11.34 -16.38
N ARG A 61 -6.63 12.14 -15.31
CA ARG A 61 -7.46 13.33 -15.28
C ARG A 61 -6.99 14.37 -16.27
N ASP A 62 -5.68 14.55 -16.40
CA ASP A 62 -5.10 15.49 -17.34
C ASP A 62 -5.40 15.09 -18.78
N LEU A 63 -5.42 13.80 -19.07
CA LEU A 63 -5.72 13.31 -20.42
C LEU A 63 -7.18 13.49 -20.81
N VAL A 64 -8.05 13.64 -19.84
CA VAL A 64 -9.50 13.79 -20.08
C VAL A 64 -9.88 15.24 -20.37
N LYS A 65 -9.05 16.19 -20.10
CA LYS A 65 -9.32 17.61 -20.34
C LYS A 65 -9.57 17.95 -21.80
#